data_8332923719f456b2ef0970ca7bac7dd9
#
_entry.id   8332923719f456b2ef0970ca7bac7dd9
#
_cell.length_a   1.000
_cell.length_b   1.000
_cell.length_c   1.000
_cell.angle_alpha   90.00
_cell.angle_beta   90.00
_cell.angle_gamma   90.00
#
_symmetry.space_group_name_H-M   'P 1'
#
loop_
_entity.id
_entity.type
_entity.pdbx_description
1 polymer ?
#
loop_
_entity_poly.entity_id
_entity_poly.type
_entity_poly.pdbx_seq_one_letter_code
_entity_poly.pdbx_strand_id
1 'polypeptide(L)'
;MNVTLKRDGLTLRGELLKPDVEKCPILIIFHGFMANIGKDDKSMFYQIAHECLNNGIATIRFDFDGHGDSDGEFCDMNVLSEILDAAKIIDYVRRLDFVTEINILGHSQGALVGGMMAGYYRECISKLIMLAPAATIKDDSLIGSCFGTPYDMINVPDKFP
;
A
#
# COMPACT_ATOMS: atom_id res chain seq x y z
N MET A 1 5.91 15.84 0.95
CA MET A 1 4.75 16.56 1.51
C MET A 1 3.85 15.56 2.21
N ASN A 2 3.53 15.79 3.49
CA ASN A 2 2.61 14.91 4.21
C ASN A 2 1.17 15.08 3.70
N VAL A 3 0.46 13.96 3.56
CA VAL A 3 -0.93 13.91 3.08
C VAL A 3 -1.75 13.07 4.05
N THR A 4 -3.00 13.47 4.25
CA THR A 4 -3.94 12.71 5.08
C THR A 4 -5.25 12.49 4.34
N LEU A 5 -5.85 11.30 4.53
CA LEU A 5 -7.17 10.96 4.00
C LEU A 5 -8.06 10.45 5.12
N LYS A 6 -9.37 10.67 4.99
CA LYS A 6 -10.37 10.13 5.93
C LYS A 6 -11.10 8.96 5.30
N ARG A 7 -11.19 7.85 6.03
CA ARG A 7 -11.98 6.67 5.69
C ARG A 7 -12.68 6.14 6.96
N ASP A 8 -13.99 6.16 6.98
CA ASP A 8 -14.84 5.58 8.04
C ASP A 8 -14.43 5.98 9.48
N GLY A 9 -14.08 7.26 9.66
CA GLY A 9 -13.64 7.81 10.94
C GLY A 9 -12.13 7.71 11.18
N LEU A 10 -11.41 6.85 10.48
CA LEU A 10 -9.95 6.72 10.55
C LEU A 10 -9.24 7.78 9.71
N THR A 11 -8.04 8.13 10.10
CA THR A 11 -7.14 8.99 9.33
C THR A 11 -5.99 8.17 8.80
N LEU A 12 -5.93 8.02 7.48
CA LEU A 12 -4.76 7.48 6.82
C LEU A 12 -3.71 8.57 6.64
N ARG A 13 -2.45 8.25 6.92
CA ARG A 13 -1.33 9.19 6.79
C ARG A 13 -0.32 8.68 5.79
N GLY A 14 0.15 9.59 4.97
CA GLY A 14 1.06 9.24 3.89
C GLY A 14 1.93 10.40 3.44
N GLU A 15 2.71 10.13 2.42
CA GLU A 15 3.63 11.08 1.81
C GLU A 15 3.46 11.11 0.30
N LEU A 16 3.38 12.33 -0.24
CA LEU A 16 3.46 12.63 -1.66
C LEU A 16 4.81 13.27 -1.97
N LEU A 17 5.58 12.66 -2.87
CA LEU A 17 6.75 13.27 -3.51
C LEU A 17 6.38 13.62 -4.95
N LYS A 18 6.57 14.88 -5.33
CA LYS A 18 6.28 15.38 -6.68
C LYS A 18 7.51 16.08 -7.23
N PRO A 19 7.95 15.74 -8.45
CA PRO A 19 9.00 16.50 -9.12
C PRO A 19 8.54 17.94 -9.42
N ASP A 20 9.49 18.84 -9.61
CA ASP A 20 9.21 20.24 -9.94
C ASP A 20 8.88 20.39 -11.43
N VAL A 21 7.75 19.80 -11.81
CA VAL A 21 7.19 19.86 -13.17
C VAL A 21 5.68 20.08 -13.08
N GLU A 22 5.10 20.66 -14.13
CA GLU A 22 3.66 20.97 -14.16
C GLU A 22 2.83 19.68 -14.11
N LYS A 23 3.17 18.69 -14.93
CA LYS A 23 2.46 17.40 -15.04
C LYS A 23 3.43 16.24 -15.09
N CYS A 24 3.07 15.14 -14.46
CA CYS A 24 3.89 13.91 -14.45
C CYS A 24 3.03 12.67 -14.17
N PRO A 25 3.54 11.47 -14.51
CA PRO A 25 2.96 10.22 -14.04
C PRO A 25 3.13 10.10 -12.51
N ILE A 26 2.29 9.29 -11.89
CA ILE A 26 2.38 8.97 -10.47
C ILE A 26 2.44 7.46 -10.25
N LEU A 27 3.24 7.06 -9.26
CA LEU A 27 3.31 5.70 -8.74
C LEU A 27 2.70 5.66 -7.34
N ILE A 28 1.62 4.92 -7.17
CA ILE A 28 1.05 4.60 -5.86
C ILE A 28 1.79 3.38 -5.33
N ILE A 29 2.33 3.45 -4.11
CA ILE A 29 3.08 2.36 -3.51
C ILE A 29 2.30 1.81 -2.30
N PHE A 30 1.97 0.51 -2.34
CA PHE A 30 1.31 -0.23 -1.28
C PHE A 30 2.29 -1.13 -0.56
N HIS A 31 2.46 -0.93 0.74
CA HIS A 31 3.33 -1.75 1.58
C HIS A 31 2.69 -3.11 1.91
N GLY A 32 3.48 -4.03 2.44
CA GLY A 32 3.01 -5.35 2.87
C GLY A 32 2.61 -5.40 4.34
N PHE A 33 2.23 -6.60 4.77
CA PHE A 33 1.88 -6.93 6.15
C PHE A 33 3.02 -6.54 7.12
N MET A 34 2.69 -5.96 8.27
CA MET A 34 3.63 -5.48 9.29
C MET A 34 4.65 -4.43 8.79
N ALA A 35 4.42 -3.84 7.63
CA ALA A 35 5.30 -2.80 7.07
C ALA A 35 4.69 -1.41 7.24
N ASN A 36 5.35 -0.41 6.66
CA ASN A 36 4.90 0.98 6.60
C ASN A 36 5.46 1.66 5.34
N ILE A 37 5.18 2.93 5.16
CA ILE A 37 5.62 3.70 3.98
C ILE A 37 7.15 3.80 3.81
N GLY A 38 7.93 3.46 4.83
CA GLY A 38 9.39 3.64 4.82
C GLY A 38 9.79 5.11 4.94
N LYS A 39 10.37 5.50 6.08
CA LYS A 39 10.65 6.91 6.41
C LYS A 39 12.10 7.30 6.26
N ASP A 40 13.00 6.35 6.04
CA ASP A 40 14.43 6.56 5.95
C ASP A 40 15.05 5.93 4.68
N ASP A 41 16.28 6.28 4.41
CA ASP A 41 17.05 5.85 3.25
C ASP A 41 17.39 4.35 3.20
N LYS A 42 17.17 3.61 4.27
CA LYS A 42 17.33 2.16 4.33
C LYS A 42 16.08 1.43 3.86
N SER A 43 14.94 2.11 3.84
CA SER A 43 13.70 1.52 3.38
C SER A 43 13.65 1.41 1.86
N MET A 44 13.28 0.23 1.36
CA MET A 44 13.05 -0.01 -0.06
C MET A 44 12.04 0.98 -0.65
N PHE A 45 10.94 1.26 0.04
CA PHE A 45 9.90 2.17 -0.47
C PHE A 45 10.38 3.62 -0.53
N TYR A 46 11.20 4.04 0.42
CA TYR A 46 11.84 5.35 0.39
C TYR A 46 12.77 5.46 -0.83
N GLN A 47 13.66 4.47 -1.03
CA GLN A 47 14.59 4.45 -2.16
C GLN A 47 13.86 4.47 -3.51
N ILE A 48 12.82 3.63 -3.67
CA ILE A 48 12.00 3.61 -4.90
C ILE A 48 11.35 4.98 -5.13
N ALA A 49 10.78 5.58 -4.08
CA ALA A 49 10.10 6.86 -4.21
C ALA A 49 11.05 8.00 -4.61
N HIS A 50 12.25 8.04 -4.04
CA HIS A 50 13.26 9.03 -4.39
C HIS A 50 13.85 8.80 -5.78
N GLU A 51 14.04 7.55 -6.20
CA GLU A 51 14.48 7.23 -7.54
C GLU A 51 13.42 7.61 -8.59
N CYS A 52 12.14 7.37 -8.31
CA CYS A 52 11.03 7.86 -9.14
C CYS A 52 11.06 9.39 -9.26
N LEU A 53 11.24 10.10 -8.15
CA LEU A 53 11.34 11.56 -8.11
C LEU A 53 12.46 12.07 -9.03
N ASN A 54 13.65 11.45 -8.94
CA ASN A 54 14.82 11.79 -9.78
C ASN A 54 14.54 11.57 -11.28
N ASN A 55 13.62 10.66 -11.62
CA ASN A 55 13.23 10.33 -12.98
C ASN A 55 11.92 11.02 -13.43
N GLY A 56 11.47 12.06 -12.73
CA GLY A 56 10.31 12.85 -13.13
C GLY A 56 8.95 12.17 -12.87
N ILE A 57 8.91 11.16 -11.99
CA ILE A 57 7.70 10.43 -11.61
C ILE A 57 7.33 10.82 -10.18
N ALA A 58 6.10 11.28 -9.97
CA ALA A 58 5.58 11.49 -8.63
C ALA A 58 5.34 10.14 -7.94
N THR A 59 5.42 10.12 -6.60
CA THR A 59 5.05 8.95 -5.83
C THR A 59 4.13 9.32 -4.68
N ILE A 60 3.22 8.42 -4.34
CA ILE A 60 2.39 8.55 -3.15
C ILE A 60 2.39 7.23 -2.39
N ARG A 61 2.60 7.34 -1.08
CA ARG A 61 2.66 6.20 -0.16
C ARG A 61 1.82 6.54 1.06
N PHE A 62 0.96 5.62 1.47
CA PHE A 62 0.19 5.73 2.71
C PHE A 62 0.47 4.51 3.58
N ASP A 63 0.51 4.72 4.89
CA ASP A 63 0.32 3.63 5.82
C ASP A 63 -1.16 3.20 5.76
N PHE A 64 -1.43 1.90 5.61
CA PHE A 64 -2.77 1.35 5.71
C PHE A 64 -3.30 1.47 7.14
N ASP A 65 -4.59 1.27 7.34
CA ASP A 65 -5.19 1.26 8.68
C ASP A 65 -4.46 0.27 9.60
N GLY A 66 -4.28 0.65 10.87
CA GLY A 66 -3.54 -0.14 11.85
C GLY A 66 -2.03 -0.25 11.61
N HIS A 67 -1.48 0.45 10.61
CA HIS A 67 -0.04 0.43 10.30
C HIS A 67 0.59 1.82 10.44
N GLY A 68 1.88 1.83 10.76
CA GLY A 68 2.71 3.04 10.79
C GLY A 68 2.12 4.17 11.60
N ASP A 69 1.84 5.31 10.94
CA ASP A 69 1.24 6.49 11.59
C ASP A 69 -0.27 6.61 11.33
N SER A 70 -0.87 5.73 10.53
CA SER A 70 -2.32 5.73 10.28
C SER A 70 -3.10 5.31 11.52
N ASP A 71 -4.33 5.80 11.63
CA ASP A 71 -5.24 5.41 12.72
C ASP A 71 -5.66 3.94 12.56
N GLY A 72 -6.22 3.36 13.62
CA GLY A 72 -6.65 1.96 13.68
C GLY A 72 -5.71 1.11 14.53
N GLU A 73 -6.20 -0.05 14.94
CA GLU A 73 -5.39 -1.04 15.65
C GLU A 73 -4.97 -2.14 14.69
N PHE A 74 -3.72 -2.58 14.78
CA PHE A 74 -3.20 -3.62 13.90
C PHE A 74 -4.00 -4.93 13.96
N CYS A 75 -4.57 -5.27 15.11
CA CYS A 75 -5.41 -6.47 15.29
C CYS A 75 -6.76 -6.40 14.57
N ASP A 76 -7.22 -5.20 14.22
CA ASP A 76 -8.52 -4.99 13.54
C ASP A 76 -8.37 -4.93 12.01
N MET A 77 -7.13 -4.74 11.52
CA MET A 77 -6.87 -4.68 10.09
C MET A 77 -7.09 -6.03 9.40
N ASN A 78 -7.48 -5.98 8.17
CA ASN A 78 -7.59 -7.14 7.29
C ASN A 78 -7.45 -6.72 5.82
N VAL A 79 -7.31 -7.68 4.91
CA VAL A 79 -7.13 -7.38 3.49
C VAL A 79 -8.28 -6.56 2.90
N LEU A 80 -9.52 -6.74 3.41
CA LEU A 80 -10.67 -5.95 2.92
C LEU A 80 -10.57 -4.48 3.38
N SER A 81 -10.11 -4.21 4.60
CA SER A 81 -9.90 -2.84 5.06
C SER A 81 -8.79 -2.15 4.26
N GLU A 82 -7.69 -2.85 3.94
CA GLU A 82 -6.63 -2.32 3.07
C GLU A 82 -7.12 -2.05 1.63
N ILE A 83 -8.03 -2.87 1.10
CA ILE A 83 -8.68 -2.62 -0.19
C ILE A 83 -9.50 -1.33 -0.16
N LEU A 84 -10.22 -1.06 0.93
CA LEU A 84 -10.98 0.18 1.10
C LEU A 84 -10.04 1.40 1.21
N ASP A 85 -8.93 1.26 1.92
CA ASP A 85 -7.89 2.29 2.00
C ASP A 85 -7.30 2.58 0.61
N ALA A 86 -6.92 1.53 -0.12
CA ALA A 86 -6.35 1.63 -1.46
C ALA A 86 -7.32 2.32 -2.43
N ALA A 87 -8.62 1.98 -2.37
CA ALA A 87 -9.65 2.65 -3.17
C ALA A 87 -9.72 4.15 -2.85
N LYS A 88 -9.66 4.51 -1.55
CA LYS A 88 -9.64 5.91 -1.12
C LYS A 88 -8.42 6.67 -1.62
N ILE A 89 -7.25 6.02 -1.61
CA ILE A 89 -5.99 6.57 -2.11
C ILE A 89 -6.08 6.80 -3.63
N ILE A 90 -6.57 5.83 -4.40
CA ILE A 90 -6.74 5.95 -5.84
C ILE A 90 -7.73 7.08 -6.18
N ASP A 91 -8.86 7.16 -5.49
CA ASP A 91 -9.84 8.22 -5.68
C ASP A 91 -9.29 9.61 -5.37
N TYR A 92 -8.38 9.72 -4.41
CA TYR A 92 -7.65 10.96 -4.14
C TYR A 92 -6.71 11.30 -5.30
N VAL A 93 -5.88 10.34 -5.73
CA VAL A 93 -4.89 10.53 -6.80
C VAL A 93 -5.54 10.95 -8.12
N ARG A 94 -6.69 10.38 -8.46
CA ARG A 94 -7.47 10.73 -9.67
C ARG A 94 -7.93 12.20 -9.73
N ARG A 95 -7.93 12.90 -8.60
CA ARG A 95 -8.35 14.33 -8.50
C ARG A 95 -7.17 15.29 -8.51
N LEU A 96 -5.94 14.77 -8.57
CA LEU A 96 -4.74 15.60 -8.61
C LEU A 96 -4.52 16.12 -10.05
N ASP A 97 -4.61 17.42 -10.25
CA ASP A 97 -4.58 18.05 -11.58
C ASP A 97 -3.25 17.80 -12.34
N PHE A 98 -2.16 17.53 -11.64
CA PHE A 98 -0.86 17.31 -12.24
C PHE A 98 -0.66 15.87 -12.76
N VAL A 99 -1.51 14.93 -12.40
CA VAL A 99 -1.34 13.49 -12.73
C VAL A 99 -1.74 13.22 -14.16
N THR A 100 -0.81 12.66 -14.95
CA THR A 100 -1.04 12.25 -16.35
C THR A 100 -1.31 10.76 -16.51
N GLU A 101 -0.76 9.94 -15.61
CA GLU A 101 -0.84 8.47 -15.66
C GLU A 101 -0.75 7.93 -14.24
N ILE A 102 -1.58 6.96 -13.89
CA ILE A 102 -1.59 6.32 -12.57
C ILE A 102 -1.03 4.90 -12.69
N ASN A 103 -0.01 4.62 -11.91
CA ASN A 103 0.64 3.33 -11.82
C ASN A 103 0.61 2.83 -10.38
N ILE A 104 0.60 1.51 -10.18
CA ILE A 104 0.62 0.87 -8.86
C ILE A 104 1.87 0.02 -8.72
N LEU A 105 2.54 0.12 -7.58
CA LEU A 105 3.52 -0.84 -7.09
C LEU A 105 3.02 -1.38 -5.76
N GLY A 106 2.90 -2.70 -5.65
CA GLY A 106 2.58 -3.36 -4.40
C GLY A 106 3.67 -4.36 -4.00
N HIS A 107 3.94 -4.47 -2.71
CA HIS A 107 4.86 -5.45 -2.15
C HIS A 107 4.11 -6.41 -1.24
N SER A 108 4.37 -7.72 -1.36
CA SER A 108 3.79 -8.76 -0.51
C SER A 108 2.24 -8.67 -0.49
N GLN A 109 1.61 -8.45 0.67
CA GLN A 109 0.16 -8.23 0.80
C GLN A 109 -0.31 -6.99 0.03
N GLY A 110 0.47 -5.91 0.01
CA GLY A 110 0.18 -4.73 -0.81
C GLY A 110 0.17 -5.02 -2.32
N ALA A 111 0.89 -6.06 -2.78
CA ALA A 111 0.80 -6.49 -4.18
C ALA A 111 -0.53 -7.21 -4.48
N LEU A 112 -1.06 -7.97 -3.52
CA LEU A 112 -2.41 -8.55 -3.62
C LEU A 112 -3.46 -7.44 -3.72
N VAL A 113 -3.41 -6.46 -2.80
CA VAL A 113 -4.29 -5.28 -2.82
C VAL A 113 -4.16 -4.53 -4.14
N GLY A 114 -2.93 -4.26 -4.59
CA GLY A 114 -2.65 -3.58 -5.86
C GLY A 114 -3.22 -4.31 -7.08
N GLY A 115 -3.11 -5.64 -7.09
CA GLY A 115 -3.70 -6.49 -8.13
C GLY A 115 -5.23 -6.37 -8.19
N MET A 116 -5.89 -6.38 -7.04
CA MET A 116 -7.35 -6.17 -6.95
C MET A 116 -7.74 -4.77 -7.41
N MET A 117 -7.00 -3.75 -6.99
CA MET A 117 -7.25 -2.37 -7.41
C MET A 117 -7.05 -2.16 -8.91
N ALA A 118 -6.02 -2.77 -9.50
CA ALA A 118 -5.82 -2.70 -10.95
C ALA A 118 -7.00 -3.33 -11.74
N GLY A 119 -7.62 -4.37 -11.18
CA GLY A 119 -8.84 -4.95 -11.73
C GLY A 119 -10.06 -4.04 -11.60
N TYR A 120 -10.31 -3.45 -10.42
CA TYR A 120 -11.45 -2.57 -10.16
C TYR A 120 -11.33 -1.22 -10.89
N TYR A 121 -10.12 -0.67 -11.00
CA TYR A 121 -9.83 0.63 -11.61
C TYR A 121 -9.14 0.51 -12.97
N ARG A 122 -9.39 -0.58 -13.70
CA ARG A 122 -8.73 -0.92 -14.99
C ARG A 122 -8.75 0.21 -16.01
N GLU A 123 -9.75 1.10 -15.95
CA GLU A 123 -9.89 2.22 -16.89
C GLU A 123 -8.94 3.39 -16.59
N CYS A 124 -8.30 3.41 -15.41
CA CYS A 124 -7.42 4.50 -15.01
C CYS A 124 -6.03 4.04 -14.53
N ILE A 125 -5.84 2.76 -14.24
CA ILE A 125 -4.54 2.22 -13.85
C ILE A 125 -3.81 1.73 -15.11
N SER A 126 -2.67 2.34 -15.41
CA SER A 126 -1.89 2.05 -16.60
C SER A 126 -0.96 0.85 -16.42
N LYS A 127 -0.28 0.76 -15.29
CA LYS A 127 0.68 -0.33 -15.01
C LYS A 127 0.57 -0.81 -13.58
N LEU A 128 0.81 -2.10 -13.40
CA LEU A 128 0.90 -2.77 -12.10
C LEU A 128 2.27 -3.45 -11.98
N ILE A 129 2.98 -3.14 -10.90
CA ILE A 129 4.23 -3.79 -10.51
C ILE A 129 3.96 -4.56 -9.23
N MET A 130 4.23 -5.86 -9.23
CA MET A 130 4.04 -6.73 -8.09
C MET A 130 5.40 -7.26 -7.61
N LEU A 131 5.82 -6.86 -6.41
CA LEU A 131 7.04 -7.32 -5.79
C LEU A 131 6.70 -8.38 -4.74
N ALA A 132 7.19 -9.61 -4.94
CA ALA A 132 6.97 -10.76 -4.05
C ALA A 132 5.51 -10.83 -3.55
N PRO A 133 4.51 -10.95 -4.46
CA PRO A 133 3.10 -10.91 -4.08
C PRO A 133 2.75 -12.04 -3.10
N ALA A 134 1.93 -11.74 -2.10
CA ALA A 134 1.42 -12.70 -1.12
C ALA A 134 0.32 -13.60 -1.73
N ALA A 135 0.67 -14.33 -2.78
CA ALA A 135 -0.28 -15.13 -3.56
C ALA A 135 -0.83 -16.35 -2.80
N THR A 136 -0.14 -16.79 -1.75
CA THR A 136 -0.46 -17.99 -0.95
C THR A 136 -1.23 -17.69 0.33
N ILE A 137 -1.56 -16.43 0.61
CA ILE A 137 -2.21 -16.00 1.88
C ILE A 137 -3.45 -16.85 2.22
N LYS A 138 -4.26 -17.19 1.23
CA LYS A 138 -5.45 -18.03 1.44
C LYS A 138 -5.06 -19.45 1.85
N ASP A 139 -4.11 -20.04 1.18
CA ASP A 139 -3.68 -21.43 1.44
C ASP A 139 -2.94 -21.50 2.78
N ASP A 140 -2.08 -20.53 3.07
CA ASP A 140 -1.40 -20.40 4.36
C ASP A 140 -2.41 -20.29 5.51
N SER A 141 -3.45 -19.48 5.35
CA SER A 141 -4.51 -19.32 6.36
C SER A 141 -5.29 -20.62 6.57
N LEU A 142 -5.58 -21.38 5.51
CA LEU A 142 -6.33 -22.63 5.61
C LEU A 142 -5.56 -23.75 6.32
N ILE A 143 -4.24 -23.74 6.25
CA ILE A 143 -3.37 -24.74 6.91
C ILE A 143 -2.83 -24.25 8.25
N GLY A 144 -3.21 -23.04 8.72
CA GLY A 144 -2.70 -22.47 9.96
C GLY A 144 -1.21 -22.17 9.91
N SER A 145 -0.76 -21.51 8.86
CA SER A 145 0.63 -21.08 8.69
C SER A 145 0.75 -19.57 8.58
N CYS A 146 1.78 -19.01 9.20
CA CYS A 146 2.20 -17.62 9.01
C CYS A 146 3.69 -17.59 8.65
N PHE A 147 4.04 -17.08 7.48
CA PHE A 147 5.40 -17.08 6.94
C PHE A 147 6.07 -18.47 6.96
N GLY A 148 5.32 -19.53 6.67
CA GLY A 148 5.78 -20.90 6.70
C GLY A 148 5.93 -21.51 8.09
N THR A 149 5.57 -20.79 9.15
CA THR A 149 5.54 -21.29 10.52
C THR A 149 4.11 -21.71 10.88
N PRO A 150 3.86 -22.99 11.21
CA PRO A 150 2.55 -23.43 11.67
C PRO A 150 2.16 -22.75 12.98
N TYR A 151 0.88 -22.42 13.13
CA TYR A 151 0.30 -21.91 14.39
C TYR A 151 -1.02 -22.61 14.70
N ASP A 152 -1.39 -22.60 15.98
CA ASP A 152 -2.68 -23.14 16.42
C ASP A 152 -3.80 -22.16 16.05
N MET A 153 -4.69 -22.59 15.14
CA MET A 153 -5.82 -21.76 14.69
C MET A 153 -6.93 -21.61 15.75
N ILE A 154 -6.91 -22.42 16.79
CA ILE A 154 -7.88 -22.37 17.90
C ILE A 154 -7.35 -21.47 19.02
N ASN A 155 -6.05 -21.61 19.32
CA ASN A 155 -5.36 -20.85 20.36
C ASN A 155 -4.34 -19.92 19.68
N VAL A 156 -4.83 -18.93 18.94
CA VAL A 156 -3.99 -17.97 18.24
C VAL A 156 -3.09 -17.27 19.27
N PRO A 157 -1.76 -17.25 19.06
CA PRO A 157 -0.86 -16.58 19.99
C PRO A 157 -1.08 -15.06 19.97
N ASP A 158 -0.96 -14.42 21.14
CA ASP A 158 -1.09 -12.95 21.28
C ASP A 158 -0.02 -12.17 20.51
N LYS A 159 1.02 -12.84 20.04
CA LYS A 159 2.12 -12.26 19.26
C LYS A 159 2.53 -13.23 18.16
N PHE A 160 2.67 -12.71 16.97
CA PHE A 160 3.35 -13.44 15.89
C PHE A 160 4.84 -13.61 16.20
N PRO A 161 5.46 -14.74 15.75
CA PRO A 161 6.87 -15.00 15.97
C PRO A 161 7.80 -13.98 15.31
#